data_479ffd7234af76d7378d11964d04b7c5
#
_entry.id   479ffd7234af76d7378d11964d04b7c5
#
_cell.length_a   1.000
_cell.length_b   1.000
_cell.length_c   1.000
_cell.angle_alpha   90.00
_cell.angle_beta   90.00
_cell.angle_gamma   90.00
#
_symmetry.space_group_name_H-M   'P 1'
#
loop_
_entity.id
_entity.type
_entity.pdbx_description
1 polymer ?
#
loop_
_entity_poly.entity_id
_entity_poly.type
_entity_poly.pdbx_seq_one_letter_code
_entity_poly.pdbx_strand_id
1 'polypeptide(L)'
;MKKRILTILVPLFVAVLWLAGCKPEYTTYSGPNYILFSDTLYEMAVVDDSAYFNLPVVATRACDYDRNVAVEVIDAASNAIEGKHYSIESNSVVIKAGELVGNVRVKGYHSNISVYDSLGFKLQLIVPENAEWDLYGTTANVLV
;
A
#
# COMPACT_ATOMS: atom_id res chain seq x y z
N MET A 1 -2.77 49.56 -40.60
CA MET A 1 -2.08 48.33 -40.18
C MET A 1 -1.91 48.19 -38.65
N LYS A 2 -1.49 49.24 -37.92
CA LYS A 2 -1.28 49.19 -36.45
C LYS A 2 -2.54 48.81 -35.65
N LYS A 3 -3.75 49.29 -36.00
CA LYS A 3 -5.00 48.97 -35.27
C LYS A 3 -5.40 47.49 -35.40
N ARG A 4 -5.16 46.83 -36.54
CA ARG A 4 -5.50 45.41 -36.75
C ARG A 4 -4.56 44.48 -36.02
N ILE A 5 -3.27 44.84 -35.83
CA ILE A 5 -2.30 44.07 -35.07
C ILE A 5 -2.64 44.11 -33.58
N LEU A 6 -3.05 45.26 -33.07
CA LEU A 6 -3.47 45.41 -31.67
C LEU A 6 -4.72 44.57 -31.34
N THR A 7 -5.68 44.48 -32.28
CA THR A 7 -6.92 43.70 -32.11
C THR A 7 -6.67 42.18 -32.03
N ILE A 8 -5.57 41.69 -32.62
CA ILE A 8 -5.20 40.27 -32.57
C ILE A 8 -4.28 39.96 -31.35
N LEU A 9 -3.41 40.90 -30.98
CA LEU A 9 -2.48 40.73 -29.86
C LEU A 9 -3.16 40.70 -28.49
N VAL A 10 -4.22 41.45 -28.28
CA VAL A 10 -4.95 41.50 -27.01
C VAL A 10 -5.62 40.18 -26.67
N PRO A 11 -6.41 39.50 -27.53
CA PRO A 11 -7.01 38.23 -27.22
C PRO A 11 -5.98 37.12 -27.10
N LEU A 12 -4.86 37.15 -27.82
CA LEU A 12 -3.77 36.19 -27.70
C LEU A 12 -3.09 36.33 -26.34
N PHE A 13 -2.87 37.55 -25.85
CA PHE A 13 -2.27 37.77 -24.51
C PHE A 13 -3.21 37.33 -23.39
N VAL A 14 -4.52 37.53 -23.51
CA VAL A 14 -5.53 37.04 -22.56
C VAL A 14 -5.57 35.51 -22.55
N ALA A 15 -5.50 34.86 -23.74
CA ALA A 15 -5.47 33.39 -23.82
C ALA A 15 -4.25 32.79 -23.14
N VAL A 16 -3.07 33.42 -23.24
CA VAL A 16 -1.84 32.98 -22.57
C VAL A 16 -1.94 33.11 -21.04
N LEU A 17 -2.61 34.15 -20.54
CA LEU A 17 -2.84 34.32 -19.10
C LEU A 17 -3.76 33.26 -18.50
N TRP A 18 -4.70 32.72 -19.28
CA TRP A 18 -5.59 31.64 -18.84
C TRP A 18 -4.87 30.28 -18.71
N LEU A 19 -3.79 30.09 -19.45
CA LEU A 19 -2.97 28.86 -19.39
C LEU A 19 -1.96 28.88 -18.24
N ALA A 20 -1.71 30.01 -17.60
CA ALA A 20 -0.76 30.14 -16.48
C ALA A 20 -1.37 29.85 -15.10
N GLY A 21 -2.66 29.56 -15.01
CA GLY A 21 -3.37 29.38 -13.75
C GLY A 21 -3.70 27.93 -13.46
N CYS A 22 -2.93 27.28 -12.68
CA CYS A 22 -3.15 26.26 -11.65
C CYS A 22 -1.89 25.42 -11.50
N LYS A 23 -0.97 25.86 -10.67
CA LYS A 23 -0.04 24.93 -10.06
C LYS A 23 -0.84 24.24 -8.95
N PRO A 24 -1.09 22.92 -9.04
CA PRO A 24 -1.67 22.21 -7.93
C PRO A 24 -0.69 22.32 -6.76
N GLU A 25 -1.11 22.95 -5.68
CA GLU A 25 -0.35 22.99 -4.44
C GLU A 25 -0.52 21.62 -3.78
N TYR A 26 0.45 20.74 -4.00
CA TYR A 26 0.48 19.43 -3.36
C TYR A 26 0.82 19.64 -1.88
N THR A 27 -0.15 19.41 -1.01
CA THR A 27 0.10 19.36 0.42
C THR A 27 0.93 18.10 0.72
N THR A 28 2.22 18.26 0.94
CA THR A 28 3.09 17.16 1.35
C THR A 28 2.81 16.83 2.82
N TYR A 29 2.63 15.55 3.11
CA TYR A 29 2.49 15.09 4.50
C TYR A 29 3.74 15.44 5.29
N SER A 30 3.57 16.19 6.40
CA SER A 30 4.64 16.65 7.29
C SER A 30 4.57 16.03 8.70
N GLY A 31 3.67 15.08 8.91
CA GLY A 31 3.49 14.37 10.18
C GLY A 31 4.57 13.32 10.46
N PRO A 32 4.42 12.54 11.55
CA PRO A 32 5.31 11.45 11.91
C PRO A 32 5.44 10.41 10.79
N ASN A 33 6.55 9.69 10.78
CA ASN A 33 6.79 8.61 9.83
C ASN A 33 6.17 7.32 10.37
N TYR A 34 5.07 6.87 9.77
CA TYR A 34 4.39 5.62 10.14
C TYR A 34 4.54 4.57 9.05
N ILE A 35 4.53 3.29 9.47
CA ILE A 35 4.34 2.14 8.61
C ILE A 35 3.12 1.36 9.08
N LEU A 36 2.25 1.00 8.14
CA LEU A 36 0.95 0.39 8.42
C LEU A 36 0.51 -0.52 7.28
N PHE A 37 -0.41 -1.45 7.54
CA PHE A 37 -1.18 -2.07 6.48
C PHE A 37 -2.09 -1.02 5.82
N SER A 38 -2.28 -1.09 4.52
CA SER A 38 -3.16 -0.14 3.80
C SER A 38 -4.63 -0.32 4.15
N ASP A 39 -5.01 -1.50 4.65
CA ASP A 39 -6.35 -1.82 5.13
C ASP A 39 -6.28 -2.67 6.40
N THR A 40 -7.39 -2.75 7.14
CA THR A 40 -7.56 -3.59 8.32
C THR A 40 -8.17 -4.96 7.99
N LEU A 41 -8.76 -5.11 6.82
CA LEU A 41 -9.38 -6.33 6.32
C LEU A 41 -9.06 -6.53 4.84
N TYR A 42 -8.53 -7.70 4.51
CA TYR A 42 -8.31 -8.15 3.15
C TYR A 42 -9.14 -9.41 2.87
N GLU A 43 -9.80 -9.44 1.74
CA GLU A 43 -10.55 -10.61 1.27
C GLU A 43 -9.81 -11.24 0.09
N MET A 44 -9.46 -12.51 0.20
CA MET A 44 -8.73 -13.27 -0.79
C MET A 44 -9.65 -14.30 -1.44
N ALA A 45 -10.07 -14.06 -2.67
CA ALA A 45 -10.78 -15.07 -3.45
C ALA A 45 -9.78 -16.09 -4.03
N VAL A 46 -9.60 -17.21 -3.36
CA VAL A 46 -8.69 -18.28 -3.78
C VAL A 46 -9.44 -19.17 -4.79
N VAL A 47 -9.20 -18.94 -6.08
CA VAL A 47 -9.88 -19.66 -7.19
C VAL A 47 -9.13 -20.89 -7.66
N ASP A 48 -7.83 -20.96 -7.39
CA ASP A 48 -6.95 -22.10 -7.69
C ASP A 48 -5.69 -22.06 -6.81
N ASP A 49 -4.88 -23.12 -6.84
CA ASP A 49 -3.65 -23.24 -6.03
C ASP A 49 -2.48 -22.42 -6.57
N SER A 50 -2.65 -21.64 -7.62
CA SER A 50 -1.64 -20.73 -8.16
C SER A 50 -1.86 -19.26 -7.76
N ALA A 51 -2.98 -18.96 -7.09
CA ALA A 51 -3.37 -17.61 -6.74
C ALA A 51 -2.43 -16.99 -5.69
N TYR A 52 -1.87 -15.81 -6.03
CA TYR A 52 -1.09 -14.96 -5.13
C TYR A 52 -1.82 -13.66 -4.89
N PHE A 53 -1.75 -13.20 -3.66
CA PHE A 53 -2.33 -11.93 -3.22
C PHE A 53 -1.23 -11.04 -2.66
N ASN A 54 -1.30 -9.76 -2.99
CA ASN A 54 -0.41 -8.75 -2.46
C ASN A 54 -1.18 -7.97 -1.39
N LEU A 55 -0.66 -7.96 -0.17
CA LEU A 55 -1.18 -7.18 0.95
C LEU A 55 -0.26 -5.96 1.10
N PRO A 56 -0.73 -4.75 0.71
CA PRO A 56 0.12 -3.57 0.72
C PRO A 56 0.43 -3.12 2.15
N VAL A 57 1.72 -2.88 2.38
CA VAL A 57 2.24 -2.19 3.57
C VAL A 57 2.74 -0.83 3.10
N VAL A 58 2.21 0.23 3.69
CA VAL A 58 2.46 1.60 3.25
C VAL A 58 3.21 2.39 4.30
N ALA A 59 4.02 3.34 3.85
CA ALA A 59 4.69 4.30 4.68
C ALA A 59 4.17 5.71 4.37
N THR A 60 4.04 6.55 5.39
CA THR A 60 3.54 7.92 5.24
C THR A 60 4.56 8.86 4.60
N ARG A 61 5.86 8.50 4.63
CA ARG A 61 6.96 9.28 4.04
C ARG A 61 7.95 8.39 3.33
N ALA A 62 8.50 8.86 2.22
CA ALA A 62 9.63 8.22 1.56
C ALA A 62 10.93 8.47 2.36
N CYS A 63 11.82 7.47 2.36
CA CYS A 63 13.18 7.55 2.92
C CYS A 63 14.20 7.27 1.83
N ASP A 64 15.44 7.64 2.05
CA ASP A 64 16.56 7.41 1.13
C ASP A 64 17.24 6.04 1.34
N TYR A 65 16.65 5.19 2.18
CA TYR A 65 17.12 3.83 2.48
C TYR A 65 15.95 2.83 2.42
N ASP A 66 16.29 1.54 2.24
CA ASP A 66 15.34 0.43 2.27
C ASP A 66 14.86 0.20 3.72
N ARG A 67 13.55 0.07 3.90
CA ARG A 67 12.93 -0.25 5.19
C ARG A 67 12.48 -1.69 5.18
N ASN A 68 12.99 -2.48 6.13
CA ASN A 68 12.62 -3.88 6.30
C ASN A 68 11.75 -4.03 7.54
N VAL A 69 10.53 -4.54 7.36
CA VAL A 69 9.53 -4.74 8.41
C VAL A 69 9.23 -6.21 8.52
N ALA A 70 9.40 -6.79 9.69
CA ALA A 70 9.01 -8.17 9.92
C ALA A 70 7.48 -8.30 9.97
N VAL A 71 6.98 -9.46 9.49
CA VAL A 71 5.56 -9.80 9.45
C VAL A 71 5.38 -11.13 10.17
N GLU A 72 4.44 -11.17 11.11
CA GLU A 72 4.10 -12.38 11.85
C GLU A 72 2.61 -12.68 11.81
N VAL A 73 2.26 -13.95 11.91
CA VAL A 73 0.88 -14.41 12.08
C VAL A 73 0.56 -14.47 13.56
N ILE A 74 -0.59 -13.93 13.96
CA ILE A 74 -1.14 -14.06 15.31
C ILE A 74 -1.99 -15.33 15.36
N ASP A 75 -1.42 -16.46 15.74
CA ASP A 75 -2.08 -17.78 15.76
C ASP A 75 -3.36 -17.80 16.59
N ALA A 76 -3.36 -17.14 17.75
CA ALA A 76 -4.53 -17.10 18.64
C ALA A 76 -5.77 -16.41 18.03
N ALA A 77 -5.58 -15.64 16.96
CA ALA A 77 -6.64 -14.93 16.23
C ALA A 77 -6.84 -15.48 14.81
N SER A 78 -6.27 -16.66 14.50
CA SER A 78 -6.28 -17.28 13.17
C SER A 78 -6.95 -18.64 13.24
N ASN A 79 -7.84 -18.95 12.29
CA ASN A 79 -8.40 -20.29 12.10
C ASN A 79 -7.92 -20.94 10.79
N ALA A 80 -7.35 -20.15 9.88
CA ALA A 80 -6.57 -20.65 8.76
C ALA A 80 -5.19 -21.13 9.25
N ILE A 81 -4.71 -22.23 8.68
CA ILE A 81 -3.44 -22.88 9.07
C ILE A 81 -2.42 -22.64 7.97
N GLU A 82 -1.27 -22.05 8.31
CA GLU A 82 -0.16 -21.88 7.39
C GLU A 82 0.39 -23.24 6.93
N GLY A 83 0.78 -23.31 5.66
CA GLY A 83 1.20 -24.56 5.01
C GLY A 83 0.04 -25.47 4.60
N LYS A 84 -1.17 -25.26 5.09
CA LYS A 84 -2.38 -26.01 4.71
C LYS A 84 -3.35 -25.16 3.86
N HIS A 85 -3.75 -24.02 4.34
CA HIS A 85 -4.76 -23.17 3.69
C HIS A 85 -4.12 -22.00 2.95
N TYR A 86 -2.97 -21.54 3.42
CA TYR A 86 -2.18 -20.48 2.81
C TYR A 86 -0.68 -20.64 3.13
N SER A 87 0.15 -19.86 2.45
CA SER A 87 1.54 -19.61 2.83
C SER A 87 1.93 -18.17 2.59
N ILE A 88 2.83 -17.64 3.42
CA ILE A 88 3.43 -16.32 3.26
C ILE A 88 4.78 -16.52 2.57
N GLU A 89 5.03 -15.78 1.47
CA GLU A 89 6.26 -15.95 0.68
C GLU A 89 7.52 -15.48 1.45
N SER A 90 7.36 -14.45 2.31
CA SER A 90 8.44 -13.92 3.15
C SER A 90 7.88 -13.39 4.46
N ASN A 91 8.55 -13.68 5.56
CA ASN A 91 8.24 -13.14 6.88
C ASN A 91 8.68 -11.69 7.06
N SER A 92 8.99 -11.00 5.97
CA SER A 92 9.33 -9.58 5.96
C SER A 92 8.91 -8.91 4.67
N VAL A 93 8.57 -7.63 4.77
CA VAL A 93 8.30 -6.76 3.65
C VAL A 93 9.39 -5.68 3.56
N VAL A 94 9.86 -5.43 2.34
CA VAL A 94 10.83 -4.37 2.07
C VAL A 94 10.13 -3.24 1.32
N ILE A 95 10.16 -2.03 1.91
CA ILE A 95 9.80 -0.79 1.23
C ILE A 95 11.11 -0.16 0.75
N LYS A 96 11.29 -0.11 -0.57
CA LYS A 96 12.54 0.37 -1.18
C LYS A 96 12.78 1.86 -0.94
N ALA A 97 14.04 2.27 -1.01
CA ALA A 97 14.43 3.67 -0.96
C ALA A 97 13.64 4.49 -2.00
N GLY A 98 13.07 5.61 -1.57
CA GLY A 98 12.22 6.48 -2.39
C GLY A 98 10.77 5.99 -2.59
N GLU A 99 10.45 4.76 -2.20
CA GLU A 99 9.10 4.19 -2.32
C GLU A 99 8.29 4.36 -1.03
N LEU A 100 6.97 4.26 -1.17
CA LEU A 100 6.01 4.35 -0.08
C LEU A 100 5.30 3.02 0.18
N VAL A 101 5.43 2.03 -0.70
CA VAL A 101 4.67 0.78 -0.65
C VAL A 101 5.59 -0.41 -0.79
N GLY A 102 5.43 -1.37 0.10
CA GLY A 102 5.90 -2.75 -0.02
C GLY A 102 4.72 -3.70 -0.01
N ASN A 103 4.93 -4.97 -0.34
CA ASN A 103 3.85 -5.95 -0.36
C ASN A 103 4.24 -7.21 0.40
N VAL A 104 3.34 -7.68 1.25
CA VAL A 104 3.37 -9.06 1.76
C VAL A 104 2.67 -9.93 0.72
N ARG A 105 3.35 -10.94 0.19
CA ARG A 105 2.77 -11.87 -0.76
C ARG A 105 2.29 -13.12 -0.05
N VAL A 106 1.01 -13.42 -0.24
CA VAL A 106 0.34 -14.59 0.33
C VAL A 106 -0.17 -15.47 -0.81
N LYS A 107 0.05 -16.76 -0.71
CA LYS A 107 -0.50 -17.77 -1.60
C LYS A 107 -1.64 -18.50 -0.90
N GLY A 108 -2.78 -18.66 -1.54
CA GLY A 108 -3.87 -19.52 -1.09
C GLY A 108 -3.78 -20.92 -1.69
N TYR A 109 -4.29 -21.92 -0.96
CA TYR A 109 -4.38 -23.33 -1.41
C TYR A 109 -5.84 -23.74 -1.55
N HIS A 110 -6.41 -23.50 -2.73
CA HIS A 110 -7.81 -23.78 -3.05
C HIS A 110 -8.21 -25.24 -2.75
N SER A 111 -7.33 -26.19 -3.09
CA SER A 111 -7.57 -27.62 -2.87
C SER A 111 -7.82 -28.01 -1.40
N ASN A 112 -7.43 -27.17 -0.46
CA ASN A 112 -7.54 -27.38 0.98
C ASN A 112 -8.63 -26.53 1.65
N ILE A 113 -9.37 -25.72 0.88
CA ILE A 113 -10.41 -24.82 1.37
C ILE A 113 -11.75 -25.30 0.84
N SER A 114 -12.71 -25.53 1.73
CA SER A 114 -14.08 -25.88 1.34
C SER A 114 -14.89 -24.59 1.09
N VAL A 115 -15.81 -24.64 0.14
CA VAL A 115 -16.75 -23.54 -0.14
C VAL A 115 -17.65 -23.15 1.04
N TYR A 116 -17.69 -23.99 2.07
CA TYR A 116 -18.45 -23.75 3.31
C TYR A 116 -17.56 -23.20 4.44
N ASP A 117 -16.23 -23.15 4.25
CA ASP A 117 -15.32 -22.70 5.27
C ASP A 117 -15.24 -21.15 5.26
N SER A 118 -15.22 -20.57 6.45
CA SER A 118 -14.87 -19.18 6.66
C SER A 118 -13.51 -19.15 7.37
N LEU A 119 -12.45 -19.14 6.58
CA LEU A 119 -11.08 -19.19 7.06
C LEU A 119 -10.46 -17.80 7.04
N GLY A 120 -9.69 -17.49 8.07
CA GLY A 120 -8.97 -16.24 8.14
C GLY A 120 -7.75 -16.34 9.05
N PHE A 121 -6.82 -15.44 8.85
CA PHE A 121 -5.65 -15.26 9.70
C PHE A 121 -5.39 -13.79 9.97
N LYS A 122 -4.70 -13.50 11.05
CA LYS A 122 -4.36 -12.15 11.45
C LYS A 122 -2.86 -11.93 11.33
N LEU A 123 -2.46 -10.89 10.62
CA LEU A 123 -1.07 -10.47 10.48
C LEU A 123 -0.75 -9.32 11.42
N GLN A 124 0.51 -9.27 11.84
CA GLN A 124 1.09 -8.16 12.59
C GLN A 124 2.41 -7.73 11.98
N LEU A 125 2.62 -6.40 11.88
CA LEU A 125 3.92 -5.82 11.56
C LEU A 125 4.74 -5.65 12.83
N ILE A 126 6.01 -6.00 12.77
CA ILE A 126 6.97 -5.84 13.87
C ILE A 126 8.06 -4.89 13.45
N VAL A 127 8.21 -3.81 14.21
CA VAL A 127 9.26 -2.80 13.97
C VAL A 127 10.54 -3.22 14.66
N PRO A 128 11.71 -3.09 14.01
CA PRO A 128 12.99 -3.16 14.69
C PRO A 128 13.13 -2.11 15.79
N GLU A 129 13.73 -2.47 16.92
CA GLU A 129 13.86 -1.59 18.10
C GLU A 129 14.57 -0.23 17.82
N ASN A 130 15.38 -0.15 16.75
CA ASN A 130 16.14 1.05 16.37
C ASN A 130 15.54 1.77 15.14
N ALA A 131 14.29 1.52 14.79
CA ALA A 131 13.68 2.17 13.65
C ALA A 131 13.30 3.63 13.97
N GLU A 132 13.56 4.54 13.03
CA GLU A 132 13.18 5.95 13.11
C GLU A 132 11.70 6.19 12.72
N TRP A 133 10.88 5.17 12.72
CA TRP A 133 9.49 5.21 12.31
C TRP A 133 8.62 4.37 13.22
N ASP A 134 7.39 4.84 13.43
CA ASP A 134 6.41 4.23 14.30
C ASP A 134 5.46 3.32 13.53
N LEU A 135 4.87 2.37 14.23
CA LEU A 135 3.76 1.56 13.72
C LEU A 135 2.42 2.19 14.09
N TYR A 136 1.59 2.33 13.08
CA TYR A 136 0.17 2.65 13.23
C TYR A 136 -0.62 1.71 12.32
N GLY A 137 -1.73 1.12 12.83
CA GLY A 137 -2.46 0.12 12.02
C GLY A 137 -1.62 -1.12 11.75
N THR A 138 -1.01 -1.68 12.81
CA THR A 138 0.00 -2.73 12.73
C THR A 138 -0.58 -4.11 12.42
N THR A 139 -1.90 -4.27 12.51
CA THR A 139 -2.56 -5.56 12.32
C THR A 139 -3.57 -5.50 11.19
N ALA A 140 -3.65 -6.59 10.43
CA ALA A 140 -4.67 -6.80 9.40
C ALA A 140 -5.29 -8.19 9.53
N ASN A 141 -6.58 -8.30 9.25
CA ASN A 141 -7.29 -9.57 9.12
C ASN A 141 -7.33 -9.95 7.64
N VAL A 142 -7.09 -11.21 7.34
CA VAL A 142 -7.14 -11.76 5.98
C VAL A 142 -8.15 -12.88 5.97
N LEU A 143 -9.22 -12.74 5.21
CA LEU A 143 -10.21 -13.78 4.92
C LEU A 143 -9.80 -14.53 3.64
N VAL A 144 -9.90 -15.83 3.67
CA VAL A 144 -9.44 -16.73 2.59
C VAL A 144 -10.63 -17.49 2.04
#